data_b0b0e84ceb1c85cdf278c3b9f9c4fb90
#
_entry.id   b0b0e84ceb1c85cdf278c3b9f9c4fb90
#
_cell.length_a   1.000
_cell.length_b   1.000
_cell.length_c   1.000
_cell.angle_alpha   90.00
_cell.angle_beta   90.00
_cell.angle_gamma   90.00
#
_symmetry.space_group_name_H-M   'P 1'
#
loop_
_entity.id
_entity.type
_entity.pdbx_description
1 polymer ?
#
loop_
_entity_poly.entity_id
_entity_poly.type
_entity_poly.pdbx_seq_one_letter_code
_entity_poly.pdbx_strand_id
1 'polypeptide(L)'
;MWRDLGAREQRELDRADQVYAGWARSRMKSGTLMGWVAENEDKVLGGGCVWLQPVQPRPGYKLMIQPYLLSMYTEPLYRGLGVASGVVEKALEWCRSNGFLQLRLHASKMGRKVYLKHGFERTWEMRRRIKKLREDS
;
A
#
# COMPACT_ATOMS: atom_id res chain seq x y z
N MET A 1 11.72 -0.58 -2.40
CA MET A 1 11.25 -1.83 -1.77
C MET A 1 11.78 -3.07 -2.46
N TRP A 2 11.61 -3.19 -3.74
CA TRP A 2 12.09 -4.35 -4.51
C TRP A 2 13.59 -4.45 -4.63
N ARG A 3 14.30 -3.35 -4.42
CA ARG A 3 15.75 -3.24 -4.68
C ARG A 3 16.64 -3.80 -3.59
N ASP A 4 16.05 -4.26 -2.49
CA ASP A 4 16.81 -4.86 -1.41
C ASP A 4 17.09 -6.35 -1.63
N LEU A 5 16.61 -6.94 -2.72
CA LEU A 5 16.83 -8.33 -3.07
C LEU A 5 18.18 -8.52 -3.77
N GLY A 6 18.63 -9.77 -3.84
CA GLY A 6 19.91 -10.09 -4.42
C GLY A 6 19.99 -9.78 -5.93
N ALA A 7 21.22 -9.65 -6.41
CA ALA A 7 21.47 -9.24 -7.80
C ALA A 7 20.89 -10.21 -8.83
N ARG A 8 20.77 -11.49 -8.49
CA ARG A 8 20.24 -12.49 -9.42
C ARG A 8 18.77 -12.26 -9.74
N GLU A 9 18.05 -11.59 -8.87
CA GLU A 9 16.64 -11.30 -9.04
C GLU A 9 16.39 -9.99 -9.78
N GLN A 10 17.42 -9.29 -10.21
CA GLN A 10 17.30 -7.97 -10.81
C GLN A 10 16.39 -7.97 -12.04
N ARG A 11 16.48 -8.98 -12.89
CA ARG A 11 15.62 -9.08 -14.09
C ARG A 11 14.16 -9.26 -13.72
N GLU A 12 13.89 -10.08 -12.70
CA GLU A 12 12.53 -10.30 -12.22
C GLU A 12 11.97 -9.05 -11.56
N LEU A 13 12.81 -8.32 -10.84
CA LEU A 13 12.42 -7.06 -10.23
C LEU A 13 12.08 -6.01 -11.27
N ASP A 14 12.90 -5.87 -12.30
CA ASP A 14 12.63 -4.94 -13.39
C ASP A 14 11.32 -5.26 -14.06
N ARG A 15 11.06 -6.55 -14.29
CA ARG A 15 9.80 -6.99 -14.88
C ARG A 15 8.63 -6.74 -13.96
N ALA A 16 8.78 -7.00 -12.66
CA ALA A 16 7.75 -6.75 -11.67
C ALA A 16 7.43 -5.25 -11.57
N ASP A 17 8.47 -4.41 -11.61
CA ASP A 17 8.29 -2.96 -11.59
C ASP A 17 7.52 -2.49 -12.82
N GLN A 18 7.76 -3.07 -13.99
CA GLN A 18 7.03 -2.72 -15.21
C GLN A 18 5.56 -3.12 -15.12
N VAL A 19 5.28 -4.33 -14.61
CA VAL A 19 3.91 -4.80 -14.42
C VAL A 19 3.19 -3.90 -13.42
N TYR A 20 3.82 -3.61 -12.30
CA TYR A 20 3.24 -2.73 -11.29
C TYR A 20 2.99 -1.33 -11.86
N ALA A 21 3.96 -0.77 -12.55
CA ALA A 21 3.82 0.58 -13.12
C ALA A 21 2.66 0.65 -14.12
N GLY A 22 2.49 -0.37 -14.94
CA GLY A 22 1.37 -0.45 -15.88
C GLY A 22 0.04 -0.53 -15.15
N TRP A 23 -0.06 -1.37 -14.14
CA TRP A 23 -1.25 -1.50 -13.31
C TRP A 23 -1.57 -0.15 -12.63
N ALA A 24 -0.58 0.47 -12.01
CA ALA A 24 -0.76 1.72 -11.28
C ALA A 24 -1.20 2.85 -12.21
N ARG A 25 -0.57 3.00 -13.37
CA ARG A 25 -0.95 4.03 -14.35
C ARG A 25 -2.38 3.86 -14.81
N SER A 26 -2.79 2.63 -15.10
CA SER A 26 -4.15 2.32 -15.51
C SER A 26 -5.15 2.71 -14.42
N ARG A 27 -4.85 2.39 -13.17
CA ARG A 27 -5.73 2.70 -12.05
C ARG A 27 -5.78 4.18 -11.72
N MET A 28 -4.65 4.88 -11.83
CA MET A 28 -4.61 6.33 -11.65
C MET A 28 -5.44 7.03 -12.72
N LYS A 29 -5.34 6.57 -13.95
CA LYS A 29 -6.10 7.12 -15.07
C LYS A 29 -7.60 6.92 -14.88
N SER A 30 -8.02 5.78 -14.34
CA SER A 30 -9.42 5.49 -14.07
C SER A 30 -9.93 6.13 -12.77
N GLY A 31 -9.06 6.75 -11.97
CA GLY A 31 -9.43 7.36 -10.70
C GLY A 31 -9.58 6.39 -9.55
N THR A 32 -9.12 5.16 -9.68
CA THR A 32 -9.24 4.15 -8.63
C THR A 32 -7.95 3.93 -7.84
N LEU A 33 -6.91 4.67 -8.16
CA LEU A 33 -5.67 4.69 -7.39
C LEU A 33 -5.19 6.13 -7.29
N MET A 34 -4.90 6.58 -6.08
CA MET A 34 -4.32 7.88 -5.85
C MET A 34 -3.09 7.73 -4.96
N GLY A 35 -2.13 8.61 -5.14
CA GLY A 35 -0.88 8.51 -4.42
C GLY A 35 -0.42 9.85 -3.87
N TRP A 36 0.44 9.77 -2.87
CA TRP A 36 1.09 10.94 -2.27
C TRP A 36 2.58 10.68 -2.21
N VAL A 37 3.33 11.71 -2.52
CA VAL A 37 4.79 11.67 -2.49
C VAL A 37 5.26 12.76 -1.55
N ALA A 38 6.19 12.42 -0.68
CA ALA A 38 6.87 13.40 0.14
C ALA A 38 8.13 13.82 -0.61
N GLU A 39 8.30 15.12 -0.80
CA GLU A 39 9.45 15.67 -1.51
C GLU A 39 10.16 16.72 -0.67
N ASN A 40 11.46 16.80 -0.84
CA ASN A 40 12.26 17.86 -0.29
C ASN A 40 13.23 18.33 -1.37
N GLU A 41 13.08 19.57 -1.80
CA GLU A 41 13.78 20.12 -2.96
C GLU A 41 13.49 19.22 -4.15
N ASP A 42 14.38 18.66 -4.85
CA ASP A 42 14.09 17.82 -6.00
C ASP A 42 14.14 16.32 -5.68
N LYS A 43 14.09 15.97 -4.40
CA LYS A 43 14.21 14.58 -3.97
C LYS A 43 12.89 14.03 -3.46
N VAL A 44 12.56 12.82 -3.90
CA VAL A 44 11.44 12.06 -3.36
C VAL A 44 11.93 11.34 -2.10
N LEU A 45 11.28 11.60 -0.99
CA LEU A 45 11.63 11.00 0.30
C LEU A 45 10.87 9.70 0.55
N GLY A 46 9.70 9.60 -0.02
CA GLY A 46 8.84 8.43 0.12
C GLY A 46 7.46 8.71 -0.41
N GLY A 47 6.57 7.76 -0.26
CA GLY A 47 5.20 7.91 -0.72
C GLY A 47 4.34 6.72 -0.37
N GLY A 48 3.12 6.73 -0.85
CA GLY A 48 2.17 5.65 -0.70
C GLY A 48 0.93 5.90 -1.52
N CYS A 49 0.10 4.89 -1.65
CA CYS A 49 -1.09 4.94 -2.49
C CYS A 49 -2.31 4.43 -1.75
N VAL A 50 -3.47 4.93 -2.15
CA VAL A 50 -4.76 4.34 -1.78
C VAL A 50 -5.38 3.76 -3.04
N TRP A 51 -5.69 2.49 -2.99
CA TRP A 51 -6.40 1.78 -4.04
C TRP A 51 -7.84 1.56 -3.61
N LEU A 52 -8.78 1.92 -4.47
CA LEU A 52 -10.19 1.64 -4.22
C LEU A 52 -10.47 0.22 -4.65
N GLN A 53 -10.29 -0.71 -3.72
CA GLN A 53 -10.40 -2.13 -3.96
C GLN A 53 -11.85 -2.53 -4.13
N PRO A 54 -12.20 -3.25 -5.22
CA PRO A 54 -13.55 -3.79 -5.34
C PRO A 54 -13.84 -4.80 -4.23
N VAL A 55 -14.99 -4.65 -3.60
CA VAL A 55 -15.45 -5.58 -2.55
C VAL A 55 -16.92 -5.81 -2.72
N GLN A 56 -17.40 -6.92 -2.16
CA GLN A 56 -18.83 -7.20 -2.16
C GLN A 56 -19.54 -6.29 -1.15
N PRO A 57 -20.81 -5.95 -1.38
CA PRO A 57 -21.58 -5.21 -0.39
C PRO A 57 -21.79 -6.04 0.87
N ARG A 58 -21.83 -5.38 2.02
CA ARG A 58 -22.02 -6.01 3.32
C ARG A 58 -23.09 -5.26 4.10
N PRO A 59 -23.74 -5.93 5.07
CA PRO A 59 -24.69 -5.26 5.93
C PRO A 59 -24.07 -4.02 6.58
N GLY A 60 -24.73 -2.88 6.46
CA GLY A 60 -24.25 -1.62 7.00
C GLY A 60 -23.17 -0.92 6.16
N TYR A 61 -22.71 -1.54 5.08
CA TYR A 61 -21.71 -0.96 4.19
C TYR A 61 -22.11 -1.24 2.75
N LYS A 62 -22.75 -0.28 2.14
CA LYS A 62 -23.36 -0.44 0.80
C LYS A 62 -22.38 -0.20 -0.34
N LEU A 63 -21.26 0.43 -0.08
CA LEU A 63 -20.26 0.69 -1.12
C LEU A 63 -19.57 -0.61 -1.52
N MET A 64 -19.34 -0.77 -2.81
CA MET A 64 -18.66 -1.95 -3.36
C MET A 64 -17.17 -1.68 -3.60
N ILE A 65 -16.64 -0.68 -2.92
CA ILE A 65 -15.21 -0.35 -2.96
C ILE A 65 -14.73 -0.10 -1.54
N GLN A 66 -13.48 -0.46 -1.29
CA GLN A 66 -12.84 -0.31 0.01
C GLN A 66 -11.46 0.34 -0.20
N PRO A 67 -11.22 1.52 0.37
CA PRO A 67 -9.89 2.10 0.31
C PRO A 67 -8.87 1.19 0.99
N TYR A 68 -7.77 0.95 0.30
CA TYR A 68 -6.69 0.10 0.76
C TYR A 68 -5.36 0.82 0.58
N LEU A 69 -4.65 1.06 1.68
CA LEU A 69 -3.35 1.71 1.65
C LEU A 69 -2.29 0.69 1.26
N LEU A 70 -1.51 1.03 0.25
CA LEU A 70 -0.48 0.12 -0.24
C LEU A 70 0.71 0.89 -0.83
N SER A 71 1.75 0.17 -1.16
CA SER A 71 2.97 0.73 -1.75
C SER A 71 3.62 1.81 -0.89
N MET A 72 3.52 1.65 0.42
CA MET A 72 4.18 2.55 1.36
C MET A 72 5.69 2.37 1.27
N TYR A 73 6.38 3.49 1.09
CA TYR A 73 7.82 3.47 0.86
C TYR A 73 8.45 4.72 1.44
N THR A 74 9.58 4.55 2.09
CA THR A 74 10.43 5.67 2.54
C THR A 74 11.87 5.33 2.19
N GLU A 75 12.54 6.28 1.53
CA GLU A 75 13.97 6.13 1.24
C GLU A 75 14.74 5.89 2.54
N PRO A 76 15.69 4.94 2.55
CA PRO A 76 16.37 4.56 3.79
C PRO A 76 16.99 5.72 4.56
N LEU A 77 17.54 6.71 3.88
CA LEU A 77 18.16 7.87 4.52
C LEU A 77 17.15 8.77 5.23
N TYR A 78 15.87 8.66 4.90
CA TYR A 78 14.82 9.53 5.42
C TYR A 78 13.85 8.82 6.36
N ARG A 79 14.18 7.59 6.75
CA ARG A 79 13.38 6.84 7.73
C ARG A 79 13.46 7.50 9.09
N GLY A 80 12.37 7.44 9.85
CA GLY A 80 12.32 8.03 11.19
C GLY A 80 12.05 9.53 11.20
N LEU A 81 11.82 10.16 10.04
CA LEU A 81 11.57 11.60 9.92
C LEU A 81 10.10 11.95 9.70
N GLY A 82 9.20 10.98 9.85
CA GLY A 82 7.78 11.25 9.75
C GLY A 82 7.19 11.18 8.33
N VAL A 83 7.94 10.68 7.35
CA VAL A 83 7.45 10.58 5.96
C VAL A 83 6.26 9.63 5.89
N ALA A 84 6.38 8.43 6.43
CA ALA A 84 5.29 7.45 6.43
C ALA A 84 4.07 7.99 7.17
N SER A 85 4.26 8.62 8.32
CA SER A 85 3.19 9.25 9.08
C SER A 85 2.45 10.29 8.27
N GLY A 86 3.18 11.13 7.54
CA GLY A 86 2.58 12.15 6.68
C GLY A 86 1.73 11.57 5.59
N VAL A 87 2.20 10.49 4.95
CA VAL A 87 1.42 9.80 3.91
C VAL A 87 0.14 9.21 4.50
N VAL A 88 0.24 8.57 5.66
CA VAL A 88 -0.93 8.01 6.35
C VAL A 88 -1.95 9.09 6.66
N GLU A 89 -1.51 10.24 7.16
CA GLU A 89 -2.41 11.35 7.45
C GLU A 89 -3.13 11.85 6.20
N LYS A 90 -2.41 11.97 5.08
CA LYS A 90 -3.01 12.36 3.80
C LYS A 90 -4.05 11.35 3.32
N ALA A 91 -3.73 10.06 3.45
CA ALA A 91 -4.64 9.01 3.07
C ALA A 91 -5.92 9.02 3.92
N LEU A 92 -5.79 9.19 5.23
CA LEU A 92 -6.93 9.27 6.13
C LEU A 92 -7.78 10.49 5.85
N GLU A 93 -7.15 11.64 5.61
CA GLU A 93 -7.84 12.87 5.27
C GLU A 93 -8.65 12.70 3.97
N TRP A 94 -8.04 12.08 2.97
CA TRP A 94 -8.72 11.79 1.72
C TRP A 94 -9.94 10.89 1.93
N CYS A 95 -9.80 9.84 2.75
CA CYS A 95 -10.90 8.93 3.06
C CYS A 95 -12.05 9.68 3.75
N ARG A 96 -11.74 10.51 4.73
CA ARG A 96 -12.77 11.31 5.42
C ARG A 96 -13.50 12.23 4.46
N SER A 97 -12.75 12.91 3.62
CA SER A 97 -13.32 13.87 2.67
C SER A 97 -14.21 13.20 1.62
N ASN A 98 -14.00 11.91 1.37
CA ASN A 98 -14.76 11.17 0.37
C ASN A 98 -15.81 10.22 1.00
N GLY A 99 -16.07 10.36 2.29
CA GLY A 99 -17.13 9.63 2.96
C GLY A 99 -16.84 8.17 3.25
N PHE A 100 -15.60 7.75 3.22
CA PHE A 100 -15.25 6.38 3.58
C PHE A 100 -15.10 6.24 5.09
N LEU A 101 -15.60 5.13 5.61
CA LEU A 101 -15.60 4.87 7.06
C LEU A 101 -14.38 4.08 7.52
N GLN A 102 -13.65 3.47 6.61
CA GLN A 102 -12.50 2.64 6.93
C GLN A 102 -11.41 2.82 5.89
N LEU A 103 -10.18 2.67 6.34
CA LEU A 103 -9.02 2.49 5.49
C LEU A 103 -8.32 1.22 5.96
N ARG A 104 -8.09 0.30 5.05
CA ARG A 104 -7.44 -0.97 5.35
C ARG A 104 -6.03 -1.00 4.80
N LEU A 105 -5.19 -1.82 5.40
CA LEU A 105 -3.84 -2.06 4.93
C LEU A 105 -3.34 -3.40 5.44
N HIS A 106 -2.28 -3.87 4.83
CA HIS A 106 -1.51 -5.00 5.32
C HIS A 106 -0.20 -4.44 5.88
N ALA A 107 -0.02 -4.53 7.19
CA ALA A 107 1.13 -3.94 7.85
C ALA A 107 2.36 -4.84 7.72
N SER A 108 3.48 -4.24 7.32
CA SER A 108 4.78 -4.89 7.48
C SER A 108 5.20 -4.82 8.95
N LYS A 109 6.14 -5.66 9.32
CA LYS A 109 6.69 -5.64 10.67
C LYS A 109 7.25 -4.26 11.04
N MET A 110 7.92 -3.61 10.10
CA MET A 110 8.51 -2.29 10.31
C MET A 110 7.47 -1.17 10.36
N GLY A 111 6.40 -1.29 9.61
CA GLY A 111 5.38 -0.24 9.53
C GLY A 111 4.36 -0.26 10.66
N ARG A 112 4.30 -1.34 11.42
CA ARG A 112 3.26 -1.54 12.42
C ARG A 112 3.14 -0.39 13.42
N LYS A 113 4.26 0.12 13.90
CA LYS A 113 4.25 1.20 14.89
C LYS A 113 3.60 2.47 14.37
N VAL A 114 3.88 2.81 13.11
CA VAL A 114 3.29 3.99 12.46
C VAL A 114 1.78 3.84 12.40
N TYR A 115 1.31 2.69 11.96
CA TYR A 115 -0.13 2.46 11.80
C TYR A 115 -0.87 2.46 13.13
N LEU A 116 -0.31 1.80 14.14
CA LEU A 116 -0.91 1.80 15.48
C LEU A 116 -1.00 3.23 16.03
N LYS A 117 0.03 4.04 15.82
CA LYS A 117 0.04 5.44 16.24
C LYS A 117 -1.10 6.25 15.60
N HIS A 118 -1.47 5.90 14.38
CA HIS A 118 -2.54 6.58 13.66
C HIS A 118 -3.92 5.96 13.85
N GLY A 119 -4.07 5.09 14.83
CA GLY A 119 -5.38 4.54 15.19
C GLY A 119 -5.79 3.29 14.43
N PHE A 120 -4.88 2.73 13.64
CA PHE A 120 -5.17 1.43 13.00
C PHE A 120 -5.17 0.34 14.06
N GLU A 121 -6.06 -0.61 13.88
CA GLU A 121 -6.19 -1.73 14.79
C GLU A 121 -6.11 -3.04 14.02
N ARG A 122 -5.67 -4.05 14.71
CA ARG A 122 -5.56 -5.39 14.14
C ARG A 122 -6.94 -5.99 13.94
N THR A 123 -7.18 -6.61 12.80
CA THR A 123 -8.41 -7.32 12.52
C THR A 123 -8.19 -8.83 12.56
N TRP A 124 -9.28 -9.58 12.37
CA TRP A 124 -9.25 -11.03 12.43
C TRP A 124 -9.05 -11.68 11.06
N GLU A 125 -8.58 -10.94 10.09
CA GLU A 125 -8.25 -11.53 8.80
C GLU A 125 -7.17 -12.60 9.00
N MET A 126 -7.38 -13.74 8.37
CA MET A 126 -6.49 -14.89 8.51
C MET A 126 -6.01 -15.34 7.14
N ARG A 127 -4.82 -15.91 7.11
CA ARG A 127 -4.22 -16.43 5.89
C ARG A 127 -3.71 -17.85 6.15
N ARG A 128 -3.98 -18.73 5.20
CA ARG A 128 -3.37 -20.05 5.18
C ARG A 128 -2.61 -20.24 3.89
N ARG A 129 -1.37 -20.64 3.98
CA ARG A 129 -0.60 -21.02 2.80
C ARG A 129 -1.07 -22.38 2.31
N ILE A 130 -1.33 -22.49 1.02
CA ILE A 130 -1.70 -23.75 0.39
C ILE A 130 -0.43 -24.34 -0.18
N LYS A 131 -0.11 -25.58 0.17
CA LYS A 131 1.06 -26.24 -0.39
C LYS A 131 0.86 -26.44 -1.88
N LYS A 132 1.90 -26.18 -2.65
CA LYS A 132 1.87 -26.53 -4.07
C LYS A 132 1.75 -28.03 -4.20
N LEU A 133 1.03 -28.47 -5.24
CA LEU A 133 1.12 -29.86 -5.65
C LEU A 133 2.57 -30.17 -5.94
N ARG A 134 3.00 -31.36 -5.53
CA ARG A 134 4.40 -31.71 -5.66
C ARG A 134 4.81 -31.88 -7.12
N GLU A 135 5.52 -30.91 -7.60
CA GLU A 135 6.16 -30.98 -8.90
C GLU A 135 7.39 -31.88 -8.84
N ASP A 136 7.97 -31.92 -7.68
CA ASP A 136 9.20 -32.60 -7.37
C ASP A 136 9.02 -34.04 -6.91
N SER A 137 7.80 -34.47 -6.84
CA SER A 137 7.48 -35.83 -6.38
C SER A 137 7.81 -36.89 -7.38
#